data_4a63740dc1033bb292edb6a5afe6a748
#
_entry.id   4a63740dc1033bb292edb6a5afe6a748
#
_cell.length_a   1.000
_cell.length_b   1.000
_cell.length_c   1.000
_cell.angle_alpha   90.00
_cell.angle_beta   90.00
_cell.angle_gamma   90.00
#
_symmetry.space_group_name_H-M   'P 1'
#
loop_
_entity.id
_entity.type
_entity.pdbx_description
1 polymer ?
#
loop_
_entity_poly.entity_id
_entity_poly.type
_entity_poly.pdbx_seq_one_letter_code
_entity_poly.pdbx_strand_id
1 'polypeptide(L)' 'MNKDNASKIWKLIQEIGDFLKGKLPDHPNHPKGRNPYAHVALEVKNYFGMTYKDIPDEKFNEVINYLEEIKSNPE' A
#
# COMPACT_ATOMS: atom_id res chain seq x y z
N MET A 1 1.67 -5.02 13.81
CA MET A 1 1.77 -3.59 14.16
C MET A 1 0.89 -3.27 15.34
N ASN A 2 1.35 -2.42 16.26
CA ASN A 2 0.47 -1.91 17.28
C ASN A 2 -0.56 -0.98 16.63
N LYS A 3 -1.57 -0.58 17.39
CA LYS A 3 -2.70 0.20 16.86
C LYS A 3 -2.26 1.52 16.26
N ASP A 4 -1.34 2.21 16.91
CA ASP A 4 -0.87 3.52 16.42
C ASP A 4 -0.08 3.39 15.13
N ASN A 5 0.81 2.42 15.05
CA ASN A 5 1.60 2.18 13.85
C ASN A 5 0.71 1.70 12.70
N ALA A 6 -0.24 0.82 12.98
CA ALA A 6 -1.18 0.36 11.94
C ALA A 6 -1.99 1.53 11.39
N SER A 7 -2.42 2.45 12.26
CA SER A 7 -3.16 3.63 11.83
C SER A 7 -2.31 4.54 10.93
N LYS A 8 -1.04 4.74 11.27
CA LYS A 8 -0.13 5.54 10.46
C LYS A 8 0.10 4.93 9.09
N ILE A 9 0.28 3.61 9.06
CA ILE A 9 0.47 2.90 7.80
C ILE A 9 -0.79 3.01 6.94
N TRP A 10 -1.96 2.84 7.54
CA TRP A 10 -3.23 2.95 6.82
C TRP A 10 -3.40 4.35 6.19
N LYS A 11 -3.08 5.39 6.96
CA LYS A 11 -3.14 6.76 6.43
C LYS A 11 -2.21 6.95 5.24
N LEU A 12 -1.00 6.39 5.32
CA LEU A 12 -0.05 6.47 4.22
C LEU A 12 -0.54 5.69 3.01
N ILE A 13 -1.13 4.51 3.23
CA ILE A 13 -1.74 3.73 2.14
C ILE A 13 -2.83 4.56 1.44
N GLN A 14 -3.66 5.26 2.21
CA GLN A 14 -4.69 6.11 1.64
C GLN A 14 -4.10 7.27 0.84
N GLU A 15 -3.07 7.93 1.37
CA GLU A 15 -2.39 9.02 0.66
C GLU A 15 -1.79 8.55 -0.65
N ILE A 16 -1.11 7.41 -0.63
CA ILE A 16 -0.50 6.85 -1.83
C ILE A 16 -1.58 6.41 -2.81
N GLY A 17 -2.66 5.81 -2.32
CA GLY A 17 -3.79 5.43 -3.15
C GLY A 17 -4.39 6.64 -3.86
N ASP A 18 -4.56 7.74 -3.14
CA ASP A 18 -5.04 8.99 -3.73
C ASP A 18 -4.08 9.51 -4.81
N PHE A 19 -2.78 9.43 -4.53
CA PHE A 19 -1.76 9.85 -5.49
C PHE A 19 -1.80 9.00 -6.75
N LEU A 20 -2.03 7.70 -6.60
CA LEU A 20 -2.03 6.76 -7.73
C LEU A 20 -3.37 6.72 -8.46
N LYS A 21 -4.38 7.35 -7.93
CA LYS A 21 -5.71 7.34 -8.54
C LYS A 21 -5.64 7.91 -9.95
N GLY A 22 -6.04 7.10 -10.93
CA GLY A 22 -5.97 7.50 -12.33
C GLY A 22 -4.61 7.32 -12.99
N LYS A 23 -3.59 6.90 -12.24
CA LYS A 23 -2.23 6.69 -12.77
C LYS A 23 -1.91 5.23 -13.04
N LEU A 24 -2.70 4.32 -12.45
CA LEU A 24 -2.50 2.89 -12.68
C LEU A 24 -3.16 2.50 -14.00
N PRO A 25 -2.51 1.62 -14.79
CA PRO A 25 -3.12 1.16 -16.03
C PRO A 25 -4.36 0.32 -15.74
N ASP A 26 -5.33 0.37 -16.64
CA ASP A 26 -6.53 -0.44 -16.52
C ASP A 26 -6.17 -1.92 -16.68
N HIS A 27 -6.82 -2.74 -15.88
CA HIS A 27 -6.66 -4.18 -15.97
C HIS A 27 -7.83 -4.77 -16.75
N PRO A 28 -7.61 -5.79 -17.62
CA PRO A 28 -8.69 -6.38 -18.40
C PRO A 28 -9.88 -6.88 -17.56
N ASN A 29 -9.60 -7.35 -16.35
CA ASN A 29 -10.62 -7.83 -15.44
C ASN A 29 -11.23 -6.74 -14.56
N HIS A 30 -10.78 -5.50 -14.73
CA HIS A 30 -11.26 -4.34 -13.97
C HIS A 30 -11.52 -3.19 -14.93
N PRO A 31 -12.60 -3.27 -15.74
CA PRO A 31 -12.85 -2.28 -16.77
C PRO A 31 -13.07 -0.86 -16.26
N LYS A 32 -13.34 -0.71 -14.98
CA LYS A 32 -13.49 0.60 -14.34
C LYS A 32 -12.19 1.09 -13.72
N GLY A 33 -11.07 0.39 -13.98
CA GLY A 33 -9.78 0.70 -13.39
C GLY A 33 -9.52 -0.08 -12.11
N ARG A 34 -8.28 0.00 -11.62
CA ARG A 34 -7.88 -0.64 -10.38
C ARG A 34 -8.29 0.21 -9.19
N ASN A 35 -8.66 -0.45 -8.08
CA ASN A 35 -8.80 0.25 -6.80
C ASN A 35 -7.38 0.55 -6.29
N PRO A 36 -6.94 1.82 -6.27
CA PRO A 36 -5.57 2.15 -5.90
C PRO A 36 -5.24 1.80 -4.44
N TYR A 37 -6.21 1.88 -3.56
CA TYR A 37 -5.98 1.55 -2.14
C TYR A 37 -5.75 0.06 -1.96
N ALA A 38 -6.57 -0.76 -2.60
CA ALA A 38 -6.41 -2.20 -2.57
C ALA A 38 -5.08 -2.61 -3.22
N HIS A 39 -4.69 -1.94 -4.31
CA HIS A 39 -3.42 -2.20 -4.98
C HIS A 39 -2.24 -1.99 -4.02
N VAL A 40 -2.21 -0.86 -3.33
CA VAL A 40 -1.11 -0.54 -2.39
C VAL A 40 -1.08 -1.55 -1.24
N ALA A 41 -2.23 -1.85 -0.65
CA ALA A 41 -2.31 -2.80 0.46
C ALA A 41 -1.85 -4.20 0.02
N LEU A 42 -2.22 -4.62 -1.18
CA LEU A 42 -1.82 -5.91 -1.72
C LEU A 42 -0.31 -5.98 -1.99
N GLU A 43 0.28 -4.90 -2.48
CA GLU A 43 1.73 -4.83 -2.68
C GLU A 43 2.48 -5.03 -1.37
N VAL A 44 2.02 -4.40 -0.29
CA VAL A 44 2.61 -4.60 1.04
C VAL A 44 2.48 -6.05 1.46
N LYS A 45 1.30 -6.63 1.32
CA LYS A 45 1.06 -8.03 1.68
C LYS A 45 1.97 -8.97 0.90
N ASN A 46 2.12 -8.75 -0.40
CA ASN A 46 2.96 -9.61 -1.25
C ASN A 46 4.44 -9.47 -0.89
N TYR A 47 4.89 -8.26 -0.60
CA TYR A 47 6.30 -8.04 -0.28
C TYR A 47 6.69 -8.61 1.09
N PHE A 48 5.86 -8.39 2.11
CA PHE A 48 6.16 -8.82 3.47
C PHE A 48 5.60 -10.19 3.82
N GLY A 49 4.76 -10.77 2.97
CA GLY A 49 4.16 -12.08 3.21
C GLY A 49 3.00 -12.07 4.18
N MET A 50 2.55 -10.90 4.60
CA MET A 50 1.44 -10.75 5.54
C MET A 50 0.84 -9.35 5.43
N THR A 51 -0.40 -9.18 5.90
CA THR A 51 -1.04 -7.86 5.87
C THR A 51 -0.30 -6.91 6.79
N TYR A 52 -0.42 -5.60 6.52
CA TYR A 52 0.32 -4.61 7.30
C TYR A 52 -0.02 -4.66 8.80
N LYS A 53 -1.23 -5.10 9.14
CA LYS A 53 -1.65 -5.21 10.54
C LYS A 53 -0.89 -6.31 11.29
N ASP A 54 -0.45 -7.33 10.57
CA ASP A 54 0.24 -8.48 11.15
C ASP A 54 1.76 -8.34 11.17
N ILE A 55 2.29 -7.33 10.47
CA ILE A 55 3.74 -7.09 10.41
C ILE A 55 4.22 -6.60 11.78
N PRO A 56 5.35 -7.14 12.30
CA PRO A 56 5.89 -6.67 13.59
C PRO A 56 6.23 -5.18 13.59
N ASP A 57 6.07 -4.52 14.74
CA ASP A 57 6.36 -3.09 14.89
C ASP A 57 7.80 -2.74 14.56
N GLU A 58 8.73 -3.64 14.82
CA GLU A 58 10.15 -3.43 14.52
C GLU A 58 10.39 -3.23 13.03
N LYS A 59 9.45 -3.62 12.18
CA LYS A 59 9.53 -3.43 10.74
C LYS A 59 8.76 -2.21 10.24
N PHE A 60 8.26 -1.39 11.16
CA PHE A 60 7.47 -0.21 10.80
C PHE A 60 8.20 0.67 9.77
N ASN A 61 9.46 0.99 10.01
CA ASN A 61 10.23 1.84 9.10
C ASN A 61 10.42 1.19 7.73
N GLU A 62 10.58 -0.13 7.68
CA GLU A 62 10.69 -0.86 6.42
C GLU A 62 9.41 -0.76 5.61
N VAL A 63 8.26 -0.86 6.28
CA VAL A 63 6.97 -0.72 5.62
C VAL A 63 6.81 0.69 5.06
N ILE A 64 7.15 1.71 5.85
CA ILE A 64 7.07 3.10 5.41
C ILE A 64 7.96 3.32 4.18
N ASN A 65 9.19 2.83 4.22
CA ASN A 65 10.13 2.98 3.09
C ASN A 65 9.61 2.28 1.84
N TYR A 66 9.03 1.10 2.00
CA TYR A 66 8.46 0.37 0.87
C TYR A 66 7.26 1.12 0.26
N LEU A 67 6.40 1.68 1.11
CA LEU A 67 5.27 2.46 0.64
C LEU A 67 5.71 3.71 -0.13
N GLU A 68 6.74 4.40 0.35
CA GLU A 68 7.31 5.53 -0.36
C GLU A 68 7.85 5.13 -1.73
N GLU A 69 8.45 3.94 -1.81
CA GLU A 69 8.94 3.40 -3.07
C GLU A 69 7.80 3.11 -4.04
N ILE A 70 6.69 2.57 -3.56
CA ILE A 70 5.50 2.36 -4.40
C ILE A 70 5.01 3.68 -4.99
N LYS A 71 5.01 4.74 -4.19
CA LYS A 71 4.61 6.06 -4.64
C LYS A 71 5.51 6.57 -5.76
N SER A 72 6.81 6.31 -5.65
CA SER A 72 7.79 6.75 -6.65
C SER A 72 7.77 5.89 -7.92
N ASN A 73 7.39 4.63 -7.81
CA ASN A 73 7.37 3.67 -8.93
C ASN A 73 6.02 2.94 -8.95
N PRO A 74 4.96 3.60 -9.40
CA PRO A 74 3.58 3.12 -9.29
C PRO A 74 3.18 2.09 -10.36
N GLU A 75 3.87 1.00 -10.46
CA GLU A 75 3.48 -0.06 -11.40
C GLU A 75 2.56 -1.10 -10.78
#